data_a07b2aed42ff3a38dce24d6eb114b17f
#
_entry.id   a07b2aed42ff3a38dce24d6eb114b17f
#
_cell.length_a   1.000
_cell.length_b   1.000
_cell.length_c   1.000
_cell.angle_alpha   90.00
_cell.angle_beta   90.00
_cell.angle_gamma   90.00
#
_symmetry.space_group_name_H-M   'P 1'
#
loop_
_entity.id
_entity.type
_entity.pdbx_description
1 polymer ?
#
loop_
_entity_poly.entity_id
_entity_poly.type
_entity_poly.pdbx_seq_one_letter_code
_entity_poly.pdbx_strand_id
1 'polypeptide(L)'
;MREADNIRQVEALGIDWLGFIFWPKSSRFVHERPAYLPASAKRVGVFVDADIEVVRETAAAYCLDIIQLHGKESPAYIKHLRSLCSDYVAVIVKAFNIATPEDLKQTEPYEGATDYFLFDTKAKMVGGNGTQFDWTVLNDYQGNTPFILSGGIGPDDAEKVKAFHHPMLAGIDLNSRFETVPAHKDVNLLRTFIETIKNEKQ
;
A
#
# COMPACT_ATOMS: atom_id res chain seq x y z
N MET A 1 1.27 -9.01 -6.07
CA MET A 1 1.93 -9.75 -7.17
C MET A 1 1.65 -11.24 -7.06
N ARG A 2 1.89 -12.06 -8.09
CA ARG A 2 1.62 -13.51 -8.05
C ARG A 2 2.56 -14.37 -8.89
N GLU A 3 3.27 -13.78 -9.86
CA GLU A 3 4.20 -14.50 -10.74
C GLU A 3 5.61 -14.52 -10.14
N ALA A 4 6.18 -15.71 -9.94
CA ALA A 4 7.45 -15.90 -9.23
C ALA A 4 8.62 -15.11 -9.86
N ASP A 5 8.73 -15.11 -11.18
CA ASP A 5 9.82 -14.41 -11.87
C ASP A 5 9.64 -12.89 -11.81
N ASN A 6 8.40 -12.41 -11.94
CA ASN A 6 8.11 -10.99 -11.78
C ASN A 6 8.35 -10.50 -10.35
N ILE A 7 8.05 -11.33 -9.34
CA ILE A 7 8.38 -11.05 -7.93
C ILE A 7 9.89 -10.89 -7.75
N ARG A 8 10.71 -11.82 -8.28
CA ARG A 8 12.19 -11.74 -8.20
C ARG A 8 12.74 -10.49 -8.87
N GLN A 9 12.22 -10.16 -10.06
CA GLN A 9 12.66 -9.00 -10.82
C GLN A 9 12.34 -7.68 -10.11
N VAL A 10 11.15 -7.58 -9.50
CA VAL A 10 10.74 -6.40 -8.75
C VAL A 10 11.52 -6.28 -7.44
N GLU A 11 11.71 -7.39 -6.71
CA GLU A 11 12.52 -7.42 -5.50
C GLU A 11 13.96 -6.95 -5.77
N ALA A 12 14.55 -7.36 -6.90
CA ALA A 12 15.90 -6.96 -7.31
C ALA A 12 16.06 -5.45 -7.56
N LEU A 13 14.97 -4.68 -7.63
CA LEU A 13 15.01 -3.21 -7.69
C LEU A 13 15.29 -2.55 -6.32
N GLY A 14 15.40 -3.34 -5.26
CA GLY A 14 15.65 -2.85 -3.90
C GLY A 14 14.47 -2.09 -3.32
N ILE A 15 13.26 -2.64 -3.50
CA ILE A 15 12.04 -2.15 -2.86
C ILE A 15 11.95 -2.67 -1.42
N ASP A 16 11.30 -1.91 -0.54
CA ASP A 16 11.18 -2.26 0.87
C ASP A 16 10.03 -3.26 1.12
N TRP A 17 8.88 -3.06 0.47
CA TRP A 17 7.65 -3.81 0.68
C TRP A 17 7.09 -4.34 -0.64
N LEU A 18 6.55 -5.58 -0.63
CA LEU A 18 5.93 -6.22 -1.79
C LEU A 18 4.56 -6.80 -1.42
N GLY A 19 3.50 -6.31 -2.10
CA GLY A 19 2.12 -6.60 -1.77
C GLY A 19 1.53 -7.83 -2.49
N PHE A 20 0.75 -8.61 -1.73
CA PHE A 20 -0.07 -9.74 -2.17
C PHE A 20 -1.52 -9.44 -1.81
N ILE A 21 -2.43 -9.43 -2.79
CA ILE A 21 -3.84 -9.07 -2.57
C ILE A 21 -4.67 -10.33 -2.36
N PHE A 22 -5.28 -10.44 -1.18
CA PHE A 22 -6.13 -11.56 -0.76
C PHE A 22 -7.63 -11.21 -0.76
N TRP A 23 -8.03 -10.25 -1.60
CA TRP A 23 -9.43 -9.93 -1.82
C TRP A 23 -9.98 -10.62 -3.08
N PRO A 24 -10.92 -11.59 -2.97
CA PRO A 24 -11.36 -12.41 -4.10
C PRO A 24 -12.00 -11.64 -5.27
N LYS A 25 -12.52 -10.41 -5.00
CA LYS A 25 -13.11 -9.57 -6.06
C LYS A 25 -12.06 -8.75 -6.83
N SER A 26 -10.80 -8.80 -6.43
CA SER A 26 -9.73 -8.09 -7.10
C SER A 26 -9.24 -8.85 -8.33
N SER A 27 -9.04 -8.15 -9.46
CA SER A 27 -8.33 -8.73 -10.62
C SER A 27 -6.87 -9.12 -10.32
N ARG A 28 -6.35 -8.66 -9.16
CA ARG A 28 -4.99 -8.94 -8.65
C ARG A 28 -4.98 -10.00 -7.56
N PHE A 29 -6.11 -10.67 -7.33
CA PHE A 29 -6.23 -11.70 -6.29
C PHE A 29 -5.17 -12.81 -6.47
N VAL A 30 -4.55 -13.20 -5.37
CA VAL A 30 -3.59 -14.31 -5.31
C VAL A 30 -4.36 -15.59 -5.02
N HIS A 31 -4.67 -16.35 -6.07
CA HIS A 31 -5.42 -17.61 -5.97
C HIS A 31 -4.58 -18.73 -5.37
N GLU A 32 -3.29 -18.78 -5.73
CA GLU A 32 -2.36 -19.82 -5.32
C GLU A 32 -1.07 -19.18 -4.80
N ARG A 33 -0.44 -19.85 -3.85
CA ARG A 33 0.83 -19.38 -3.32
C ARG A 33 1.89 -19.37 -4.42
N PRO A 34 2.51 -18.22 -4.72
CA PRO A 34 3.59 -18.15 -5.70
C PRO A 34 4.72 -19.12 -5.37
N ALA A 35 5.34 -19.72 -6.39
CA ALA A 35 6.49 -20.58 -6.22
C ALA A 35 7.72 -19.88 -5.62
N TYR A 36 7.71 -18.54 -5.61
CA TYR A 36 8.68 -17.69 -4.95
C TYR A 36 7.98 -16.60 -4.15
N LEU A 37 8.40 -16.41 -2.91
CA LEU A 37 8.07 -15.25 -2.06
C LEU A 37 9.34 -14.43 -1.83
N PRO A 38 9.25 -13.08 -1.74
CA PRO A 38 10.43 -12.25 -1.54
C PRO A 38 11.21 -12.64 -0.29
N ALA A 39 12.53 -12.56 -0.37
CA ALA A 39 13.44 -12.89 0.72
C ALA A 39 13.99 -11.64 1.43
N SER A 40 14.17 -10.54 0.69
CA SER A 40 14.71 -9.28 1.20
C SER A 40 13.63 -8.22 1.41
N ALA A 41 12.63 -8.15 0.53
CA ALA A 41 11.50 -7.24 0.70
C ALA A 41 10.49 -7.79 1.72
N LYS A 42 9.91 -6.90 2.54
CA LYS A 42 8.82 -7.25 3.47
C LYS A 42 7.57 -7.67 2.71
N ARG A 43 6.92 -8.74 3.17
CA ARG A 43 5.72 -9.31 2.57
C ARG A 43 4.49 -8.64 3.15
N VAL A 44 3.73 -7.95 2.31
CA VAL A 44 2.48 -7.28 2.70
C VAL A 44 1.29 -8.08 2.21
N GLY A 45 0.41 -8.51 3.11
CA GLY A 45 -0.90 -9.08 2.76
C GLY A 45 -1.97 -8.01 2.77
N VAL A 46 -2.67 -7.84 1.65
CA VAL A 46 -3.75 -6.84 1.51
C VAL A 46 -5.10 -7.54 1.61
N PHE A 47 -5.91 -7.13 2.58
CA PHE A 47 -7.22 -7.70 2.89
C PHE A 47 -8.31 -6.62 2.84
N VAL A 48 -9.53 -7.00 2.52
CA VAL A 48 -10.72 -6.13 2.48
C VAL A 48 -11.87 -6.85 3.16
N ASP A 49 -12.27 -6.36 4.34
CA ASP A 49 -13.39 -6.88 5.14
C ASP A 49 -13.33 -8.43 5.32
N ALA A 50 -12.13 -8.96 5.46
CA ALA A 50 -11.92 -10.39 5.63
C ALA A 50 -12.21 -10.84 7.07
N ASP A 51 -12.63 -12.10 7.22
CA ASP A 51 -12.70 -12.73 8.53
C ASP A 51 -11.32 -12.76 9.18
N ILE A 52 -11.26 -12.54 10.49
CA ILE A 52 -10.02 -12.40 11.23
C ILE A 52 -9.18 -13.69 11.21
N GLU A 53 -9.82 -14.85 11.23
CA GLU A 53 -9.15 -16.13 11.14
C GLU A 53 -8.55 -16.35 9.75
N VAL A 54 -9.25 -15.94 8.69
CA VAL A 54 -8.72 -15.97 7.31
C VAL A 54 -7.46 -15.10 7.19
N VAL A 55 -7.47 -13.91 7.79
CA VAL A 55 -6.29 -13.04 7.81
C VAL A 55 -5.13 -13.71 8.55
N ARG A 56 -5.39 -14.25 9.74
CA ARG A 56 -4.41 -14.94 10.58
C ARG A 56 -3.77 -16.13 9.86
N GLU A 57 -4.61 -17.02 9.30
CA GLU A 57 -4.13 -18.21 8.59
C GLU A 57 -3.32 -17.85 7.33
N THR A 58 -3.79 -16.87 6.56
CA THR A 58 -3.07 -16.39 5.38
C THR A 58 -1.74 -15.76 5.77
N ALA A 59 -1.72 -14.95 6.84
CA ALA A 59 -0.50 -14.32 7.32
C ALA A 59 0.56 -15.36 7.71
N ALA A 60 0.16 -16.43 8.40
CA ALA A 60 1.04 -17.53 8.74
C ALA A 60 1.51 -18.31 7.50
N ALA A 61 0.59 -18.67 6.59
CA ALA A 61 0.90 -19.44 5.37
C ALA A 61 1.87 -18.72 4.42
N TYR A 62 1.78 -17.40 4.32
CA TYR A 62 2.64 -16.57 3.47
C TYR A 62 3.83 -15.98 4.21
N CYS A 63 3.93 -16.20 5.52
CA CYS A 63 4.93 -15.56 6.39
C CYS A 63 4.92 -14.05 6.19
N LEU A 64 3.74 -13.43 6.30
CA LEU A 64 3.60 -11.99 6.11
C LEU A 64 4.27 -11.22 7.24
N ASP A 65 5.01 -10.18 6.89
CA ASP A 65 5.58 -9.23 7.85
C ASP A 65 4.56 -8.14 8.19
N ILE A 66 3.65 -7.83 7.26
CA ILE A 66 2.76 -6.67 7.29
C ILE A 66 1.35 -7.09 6.86
N ILE A 67 0.34 -6.66 7.60
CA ILE A 67 -1.07 -6.77 7.21
C ILE A 67 -1.59 -5.38 6.85
N GLN A 68 -2.09 -5.23 5.62
CA GLN A 68 -2.76 -4.03 5.14
C GLN A 68 -4.27 -4.27 5.08
N LEU A 69 -5.03 -3.52 5.85
CA LEU A 69 -6.48 -3.56 5.96
C LEU A 69 -7.09 -2.44 5.10
N HIS A 70 -7.70 -2.82 3.99
CA HIS A 70 -8.17 -1.89 2.95
C HIS A 70 -9.71 -1.80 2.87
N GLY A 71 -10.41 -2.35 3.83
CA GLY A 71 -11.87 -2.34 3.96
C GLY A 71 -12.36 -1.42 5.10
N LYS A 72 -13.40 -1.86 5.80
CA LYS A 72 -14.04 -1.14 6.90
C LYS A 72 -13.68 -1.71 8.28
N GLU A 73 -12.55 -2.38 8.38
CA GLU A 73 -12.08 -2.99 9.63
C GLU A 73 -11.99 -1.92 10.72
N SER A 74 -12.66 -2.16 11.85
CA SER A 74 -12.73 -1.20 12.97
C SER A 74 -11.46 -1.23 13.82
N PRO A 75 -11.21 -0.20 14.66
CA PRO A 75 -10.13 -0.24 15.65
C PRO A 75 -10.20 -1.45 16.59
N ALA A 76 -11.41 -1.91 16.92
CA ALA A 76 -11.60 -3.12 17.73
C ALA A 76 -11.16 -4.39 17.00
N TYR A 77 -11.47 -4.50 15.71
CA TYR A 77 -10.98 -5.59 14.85
C TYR A 77 -9.45 -5.59 14.81
N ILE A 78 -8.82 -4.42 14.61
CA ILE A 78 -7.36 -4.28 14.55
C ILE A 78 -6.70 -4.70 15.86
N LYS A 79 -7.25 -4.26 17.00
CA LYS A 79 -6.75 -4.65 18.33
C LYS A 79 -6.83 -6.16 18.53
N HIS A 80 -7.93 -6.79 18.13
CA HIS A 80 -8.09 -8.24 18.21
C HIS A 80 -7.12 -8.97 17.28
N LEU A 81 -7.02 -8.54 16.00
CA LEU A 81 -6.07 -9.11 15.05
C LEU A 81 -4.64 -9.03 15.57
N ARG A 82 -4.24 -7.91 16.13
CA ARG A 82 -2.89 -7.72 16.71
C ARG A 82 -2.63 -8.73 17.84
N SER A 83 -3.61 -9.02 18.70
CA SER A 83 -3.46 -10.00 19.77
C SER A 83 -3.32 -11.45 19.27
N LEU A 84 -3.88 -11.76 18.10
CA LEU A 84 -3.79 -13.09 17.49
C LEU A 84 -2.51 -13.30 16.65
N CYS A 85 -1.88 -12.22 16.19
CA CYS A 85 -0.75 -12.26 15.27
C CYS A 85 0.55 -11.71 15.87
N SER A 86 0.59 -11.40 17.16
CA SER A 86 1.72 -10.74 17.86
C SER A 86 3.07 -11.44 17.68
N ASP A 87 3.05 -12.75 17.48
CA ASP A 87 4.27 -13.55 17.42
C ASP A 87 4.96 -13.54 16.05
N TYR A 88 4.28 -13.06 14.99
CA TYR A 88 4.81 -13.12 13.61
C TYR A 88 4.46 -11.94 12.70
N VAL A 89 3.48 -11.11 13.05
CA VAL A 89 3.17 -9.89 12.30
C VAL A 89 3.46 -8.68 13.17
N ALA A 90 4.46 -7.91 12.78
CA ALA A 90 4.88 -6.74 13.54
C ALA A 90 4.13 -5.46 13.15
N VAL A 91 3.64 -5.36 11.90
CA VAL A 91 3.13 -4.09 11.33
C VAL A 91 1.71 -4.27 10.79
N ILE A 92 0.82 -3.37 11.18
CA ILE A 92 -0.54 -3.24 10.65
C ILE A 92 -0.70 -1.88 9.98
N VAL A 93 -1.13 -1.88 8.72
CA VAL A 93 -1.43 -0.69 7.91
C VAL A 93 -2.94 -0.60 7.72
N LYS A 94 -3.54 0.56 8.00
CA LYS A 94 -4.96 0.82 7.66
C LYS A 94 -5.06 1.77 6.49
N ALA A 95 -5.76 1.35 5.44
CA ALA A 95 -6.01 2.16 4.27
C ALA A 95 -7.28 3.02 4.42
N PHE A 96 -7.19 4.26 3.93
CA PHE A 96 -8.28 5.22 3.85
C PHE A 96 -8.36 5.82 2.47
N ASN A 97 -9.58 5.98 1.94
CA ASN A 97 -9.81 6.73 0.72
C ASN A 97 -9.91 8.21 1.07
N ILE A 98 -8.96 9.01 0.59
CA ILE A 98 -8.90 10.45 0.84
C ILE A 98 -9.16 11.20 -0.46
N ALA A 99 -10.19 12.03 -0.47
CA ALA A 99 -10.54 12.90 -1.59
C ALA A 99 -10.66 14.37 -1.18
N THR A 100 -10.90 14.63 0.10
CA THR A 100 -11.05 15.97 0.68
C THR A 100 -10.39 16.03 2.06
N PRO A 101 -10.09 17.22 2.61
CA PRO A 101 -9.54 17.36 3.96
C PRO A 101 -10.46 16.75 5.04
N GLU A 102 -11.78 16.79 4.83
CA GLU A 102 -12.75 16.19 5.76
C GLU A 102 -12.58 14.68 5.89
N ASP A 103 -12.13 14.02 4.82
CA ASP A 103 -11.90 12.57 4.85
C ASP A 103 -10.78 12.18 5.82
N LEU A 104 -9.86 13.08 6.13
CA LEU A 104 -8.77 12.84 7.09
C LEU A 104 -9.29 12.59 8.52
N LYS A 105 -10.47 13.08 8.87
CA LYS A 105 -11.09 12.83 10.18
C LYS A 105 -11.40 11.35 10.42
N GLN A 106 -11.52 10.55 9.35
CA GLN A 106 -11.72 9.10 9.45
C GLN A 106 -10.54 8.41 10.15
N THR A 107 -9.36 9.03 10.17
CA THR A 107 -8.15 8.45 10.77
C THR A 107 -8.14 8.56 12.30
N GLU A 108 -8.80 9.56 12.89
CA GLU A 108 -8.75 9.86 14.32
C GLU A 108 -9.02 8.64 15.23
N PRO A 109 -10.04 7.79 14.97
CA PRO A 109 -10.31 6.61 15.81
C PRO A 109 -9.22 5.53 15.73
N TYR A 110 -8.32 5.60 14.74
CA TYR A 110 -7.29 4.60 14.45
C TYR A 110 -5.90 5.01 14.94
N GLU A 111 -5.75 6.26 15.42
CA GLU A 111 -4.49 6.73 16.00
C GLU A 111 -4.06 5.82 17.16
N GLY A 112 -2.82 5.35 17.11
CA GLY A 112 -2.28 4.40 18.09
C GLY A 112 -2.78 2.94 17.96
N ALA A 113 -3.73 2.66 17.07
CA ALA A 113 -4.19 1.29 16.80
C ALA A 113 -3.39 0.62 15.67
N THR A 114 -2.85 1.40 14.74
CA THR A 114 -2.06 0.95 13.58
C THR A 114 -0.67 1.58 13.58
N ASP A 115 0.24 0.97 12.83
CA ASP A 115 1.63 1.45 12.71
C ASP A 115 1.78 2.44 11.56
N TYR A 116 0.96 2.29 10.51
CA TYR A 116 0.89 3.19 9.37
C TYR A 116 -0.54 3.37 8.89
N PHE A 117 -0.81 4.52 8.30
CA PHE A 117 -1.94 4.70 7.40
C PHE A 117 -1.48 4.53 5.95
N LEU A 118 -2.40 4.15 5.07
CA LEU A 118 -2.22 4.25 3.64
C LEU A 118 -3.32 5.19 3.11
N PHE A 119 -2.94 6.30 2.52
CA PHE A 119 -3.88 7.23 1.92
C PHE A 119 -4.02 6.93 0.43
N ASP A 120 -5.09 6.22 0.07
CA ASP A 120 -5.46 5.95 -1.32
C ASP A 120 -6.20 7.17 -1.88
N THR A 121 -5.48 7.98 -2.62
CA THR A 121 -5.97 9.24 -3.17
C THR A 121 -6.58 8.98 -4.55
N LYS A 122 -7.91 8.96 -4.63
CA LYS A 122 -8.64 8.80 -5.90
C LYS A 122 -9.17 10.14 -6.36
N ALA A 123 -8.80 10.56 -7.56
CA ALA A 123 -9.49 11.66 -8.22
C ALA A 123 -10.99 11.31 -8.32
N LYS A 124 -11.86 12.15 -7.75
CA LYS A 124 -13.29 12.11 -8.10
C LYS A 124 -13.36 12.38 -9.59
N MET A 125 -13.85 11.42 -10.38
CA MET A 125 -14.24 11.68 -11.76
C MET A 125 -15.44 12.65 -11.78
N VAL A 126 -15.13 13.93 -11.66
CA VAL A 126 -16.10 15.00 -11.98
C VAL A 126 -15.79 15.44 -13.39
N GLY A 127 -16.52 14.87 -14.36
CA GLY A 127 -16.56 15.34 -15.74
C GLY A 127 -15.24 15.18 -16.51
N GLY A 128 -15.02 14.03 -17.11
CA GLY A 128 -14.31 13.85 -18.40
C GLY A 128 -12.85 14.29 -18.61
N ASN A 129 -12.29 15.07 -17.74
CA ASN A 129 -10.94 15.63 -17.90
C ASN A 129 -10.01 15.08 -16.83
N GLY A 130 -9.66 13.81 -16.85
CA GLY A 130 -8.60 13.14 -16.09
C GLY A 130 -7.78 14.00 -15.09
N THR A 131 -8.47 14.76 -14.22
CA THR A 131 -7.80 15.60 -13.22
C THR A 131 -7.10 14.69 -12.22
N GLN A 132 -5.79 14.78 -12.24
CA GLN A 132 -4.90 14.13 -11.28
C GLN A 132 -5.29 14.57 -9.87
N PHE A 133 -5.32 13.65 -8.91
CA PHE A 133 -5.59 14.00 -7.52
C PHE A 133 -4.53 15.00 -7.01
N ASP A 134 -4.98 16.01 -6.31
CA ASP A 134 -4.11 16.99 -5.68
C ASP A 134 -3.68 16.51 -4.28
N TRP A 135 -2.44 16.05 -4.15
CA TRP A 135 -1.90 15.55 -2.88
C TRP A 135 -1.77 16.64 -1.81
N THR A 136 -1.96 17.92 -2.16
CA THR A 136 -1.92 19.01 -1.17
C THR A 136 -3.00 18.88 -0.11
N VAL A 137 -4.09 18.15 -0.37
CA VAL A 137 -5.10 17.77 0.63
C VAL A 137 -4.48 17.09 1.85
N LEU A 138 -3.40 16.32 1.66
CA LEU A 138 -2.72 15.63 2.74
C LEU A 138 -1.90 16.56 3.65
N ASN A 139 -1.65 17.81 3.24
CA ASN A 139 -1.00 18.80 4.11
C ASN A 139 -1.86 19.16 5.33
N ASP A 140 -3.17 18.90 5.26
CA ASP A 140 -4.09 19.10 6.37
C ASP A 140 -4.10 17.94 7.38
N TYR A 141 -3.36 16.87 7.12
CA TYR A 141 -3.21 15.77 8.08
C TYR A 141 -2.41 16.21 9.30
N GLN A 142 -3.03 16.13 10.48
CA GLN A 142 -2.44 16.55 11.76
C GLN A 142 -2.25 15.38 12.73
N GLY A 143 -2.46 14.14 12.27
CA GLY A 143 -2.26 12.93 13.09
C GLY A 143 -0.77 12.63 13.35
N ASN A 144 -0.52 11.67 14.25
CA ASN A 144 0.82 11.24 14.61
C ASN A 144 1.22 9.90 13.96
N THR A 145 0.28 9.20 13.34
CA THR A 145 0.57 7.95 12.64
C THR A 145 1.20 8.24 11.28
N PRO A 146 2.40 7.70 10.98
CA PRO A 146 3.02 7.90 9.68
C PRO A 146 2.16 7.29 8.56
N PHE A 147 2.23 7.86 7.35
CA PHE A 147 1.44 7.39 6.24
C PHE A 147 2.23 7.07 4.98
N ILE A 148 1.66 6.19 4.18
CA ILE A 148 2.10 5.81 2.84
C ILE A 148 1.16 6.50 1.85
N LEU A 149 1.72 7.23 0.90
CA LEU A 149 0.98 7.86 -0.19
C LEU A 149 0.68 6.81 -1.27
N SER A 150 -0.59 6.63 -1.59
CA SER A 150 -1.08 5.73 -2.63
C SER A 150 -2.13 6.40 -3.51
N GLY A 151 -2.53 5.74 -4.57
CA GLY A 151 -3.60 6.17 -5.46
C GLY A 151 -3.10 6.97 -6.67
N GLY A 152 -3.17 6.34 -7.84
CA GLY A 152 -2.96 6.99 -9.12
C GLY A 152 -1.53 7.45 -9.45
N ILE A 153 -0.54 7.19 -8.59
CA ILE A 153 0.87 7.50 -8.89
C ILE A 153 1.28 6.74 -10.16
N GLY A 154 1.78 7.48 -11.14
CA GLY A 154 2.23 6.95 -12.43
C GLY A 154 3.69 7.26 -12.73
N PRO A 155 4.22 6.73 -13.86
CA PRO A 155 5.61 6.94 -14.26
C PRO A 155 6.01 8.40 -14.40
N ASP A 156 5.07 9.26 -14.78
CA ASP A 156 5.31 10.69 -14.99
C ASP A 156 5.25 11.52 -13.70
N ASP A 157 4.91 10.89 -12.56
CA ASP A 157 4.74 11.61 -11.28
C ASP A 157 6.02 11.68 -10.43
N ALA A 158 7.17 11.21 -10.92
CA ALA A 158 8.39 11.14 -10.14
C ALA A 158 8.81 12.50 -9.53
N GLU A 159 8.82 13.57 -10.33
CA GLU A 159 9.17 14.91 -9.83
C GLU A 159 8.11 15.46 -8.87
N LYS A 160 6.83 15.13 -9.07
CA LYS A 160 5.76 15.50 -8.16
C LYS A 160 5.88 14.78 -6.82
N VAL A 161 6.25 13.48 -6.84
CA VAL A 161 6.54 12.70 -5.61
C VAL A 161 7.72 13.31 -4.86
N LYS A 162 8.80 13.67 -5.55
CA LYS A 162 9.97 14.33 -4.94
C LYS A 162 9.64 15.69 -4.33
N ALA A 163 8.72 16.42 -4.94
CA ALA A 163 8.30 17.74 -4.46
C ALA A 163 7.29 17.67 -3.31
N PHE A 164 6.65 16.52 -3.10
CA PHE A 164 5.68 16.37 -2.01
C PHE A 164 6.40 16.08 -0.69
N HIS A 165 6.23 16.96 0.28
CA HIS A 165 6.83 16.84 1.60
C HIS A 165 5.77 16.89 2.69
N HIS A 166 5.81 15.93 3.60
CA HIS A 166 5.00 15.93 4.82
C HIS A 166 5.77 15.24 5.95
N PRO A 167 5.77 15.76 7.21
CA PRO A 167 6.53 15.15 8.31
C PRO A 167 6.20 13.69 8.57
N MET A 168 4.94 13.29 8.31
CA MET A 168 4.46 11.92 8.52
C MET A 168 4.51 11.06 7.24
N LEU A 169 5.02 11.54 6.11
CA LEU A 169 5.19 10.73 4.93
C LEU A 169 6.30 9.69 5.14
N ALA A 170 5.91 8.41 5.16
CA ALA A 170 6.83 7.30 5.37
C ALA A 170 7.25 6.60 4.07
N GLY A 171 6.46 6.73 3.01
CA GLY A 171 6.72 6.07 1.74
C GLY A 171 5.62 6.25 0.71
N ILE A 172 5.77 5.58 -0.42
CA ILE A 172 4.81 5.59 -1.52
C ILE A 172 4.43 4.16 -1.91
N ASP A 173 3.21 3.97 -2.39
CA ASP A 173 2.71 2.71 -2.94
C ASP A 173 2.50 2.82 -4.46
N LEU A 174 3.18 1.97 -5.23
CA LEU A 174 3.12 1.92 -6.68
C LEU A 174 2.36 0.68 -7.14
N ASN A 175 1.21 0.86 -7.78
CA ASN A 175 0.39 -0.27 -8.18
C ASN A 175 -0.01 -0.24 -9.66
N SER A 176 -1.26 0.09 -10.00
CA SER A 176 -1.88 -0.17 -11.30
C SER A 176 -1.19 0.48 -12.50
N ARG A 177 -0.58 1.66 -12.31
CA ARG A 177 0.08 2.40 -13.39
C ARG A 177 1.48 1.88 -13.73
N PHE A 178 1.95 0.89 -12.96
CA PHE A 178 3.22 0.18 -13.16
C PHE A 178 2.98 -1.30 -13.48
N GLU A 179 1.88 -1.62 -14.16
CA GLU A 179 1.54 -2.99 -14.53
C GLU A 179 1.35 -3.12 -16.04
N THR A 180 1.85 -4.21 -16.62
CA THR A 180 1.56 -4.62 -18.00
C THR A 180 0.18 -5.28 -18.08
N VAL A 181 -0.15 -6.10 -17.08
CA VAL A 181 -1.47 -6.67 -16.81
C VAL A 181 -1.69 -6.74 -15.29
N PRO A 182 -2.93 -6.87 -14.80
CA PRO A 182 -3.18 -6.93 -13.35
C PRO A 182 -2.31 -7.96 -12.61
N ALA A 183 -1.62 -7.52 -11.57
CA ALA A 183 -0.67 -8.26 -10.73
C ALA A 183 0.68 -8.61 -11.40
N HIS A 184 0.97 -8.11 -12.59
CA HIS A 184 2.27 -8.26 -13.26
C HIS A 184 2.90 -6.88 -13.48
N LYS A 185 3.96 -6.57 -12.74
CA LYS A 185 4.63 -5.27 -12.77
C LYS A 185 5.51 -5.11 -14.01
N ASP A 186 5.48 -3.93 -14.60
CA ASP A 186 6.47 -3.48 -15.58
C ASP A 186 7.75 -3.08 -14.85
N VAL A 187 8.73 -3.96 -14.91
CA VAL A 187 10.00 -3.81 -14.19
C VAL A 187 10.80 -2.61 -14.71
N ASN A 188 10.71 -2.29 -16.00
CA ASN A 188 11.44 -1.18 -16.58
C ASN A 188 10.84 0.16 -16.15
N LEU A 189 9.52 0.29 -16.17
CA LEU A 189 8.84 1.48 -15.65
C LEU A 189 9.14 1.71 -14.17
N LEU A 190 9.07 0.65 -13.34
CA LEU A 190 9.43 0.73 -11.93
C LEU A 190 10.87 1.16 -11.72
N ARG A 191 11.83 0.56 -12.44
CA ARG A 191 13.25 0.89 -12.35
C ARG A 191 13.49 2.37 -12.63
N THR A 192 13.02 2.85 -13.79
CA THR A 192 13.18 4.26 -14.18
C THR A 192 12.62 5.20 -13.13
N PHE A 193 11.42 4.90 -12.62
CA PHE A 193 10.77 5.71 -11.59
C PHE A 193 11.58 5.72 -10.29
N ILE A 194 12.01 4.55 -9.80
CA ILE A 194 12.79 4.41 -8.56
C ILE A 194 14.13 5.15 -8.69
N GLU A 195 14.82 4.99 -9.80
CA GLU A 195 16.08 5.71 -10.07
C GLU A 195 15.85 7.23 -10.07
N THR A 196 14.78 7.70 -10.67
CA THR A 196 14.42 9.12 -10.71
C THR A 196 14.17 9.68 -9.31
N ILE A 197 13.40 8.98 -8.47
CA ILE A 197 13.08 9.48 -7.12
C ILE A 197 14.26 9.38 -6.15
N LYS A 198 15.19 8.40 -6.36
CA LYS A 198 16.39 8.21 -5.51
C LYS A 198 17.56 9.13 -5.91
N ASN A 199 17.61 9.56 -7.17
CA ASN A 199 18.65 10.50 -7.61
C ASN A 199 18.34 11.90 -7.08
N GLU A 200 19.07 12.32 -6.04
CA GLU A 200 19.15 13.73 -5.67
C GLU A 200 19.84 14.49 -6.82
N LYS A 201 19.27 15.64 -7.21
CA LYS A 201 20.01 16.56 -8.09
C LYS A 201 21.26 16.98 -7.33
N GLN A 202 22.45 16.52 -7.81
CA GLN A 202 23.72 17.08 -7.42
C GLN A 202 23.76 18.57 -7.75
#